data_c78fc9c4ceb5cb2314e07082f5f00cb1
#
_entry.id   c78fc9c4ceb5cb2314e07082f5f00cb1
#
_cell.length_a   1.000
_cell.length_b   1.000
_cell.length_c   1.000
_cell.angle_alpha   90.00
_cell.angle_beta   90.00
_cell.angle_gamma   90.00
#
_symmetry.space_group_name_H-M   'P 1'
#
loop_
_entity.id
_entity.type
_entity.pdbx_description
1 polymer ?
#
loop_
_entity_poly.entity_id
_entity_poly.type
_entity_poly.pdbx_seq_one_letter_code
_entity_poly.pdbx_strand_id
1 'polypeptide(L)'
;METIGNPWLYLAFFAIVIVMLLIDFLGFKQKEGQEVKIKTAAYWSIAWVSVAALFGGGLWLYLQQTAGVSIANSKVMEYFAGYLLEKSLAIDNVFVWLMIFAAFAIPQGLQRKILLYGVLGAIILRTIFIFIGAWFVQEFSWVLYLFGAFLVYTGYKFLKGQDEEEANIEDMAILKWLRKHMRITPKLEGAQFFVRQNGVLWATPLFLVLILVEASDVIFAVDSIPAIFAVTSDPFIVLTANLMAILGLRAMFFLLSGAASKMHYLPYGLGIILVFIGFKMLMLDVFHMPIWISLGFIVIVLAITAWLSIRHSKKHHETTL
;
A
#
# COMPACT_ATOMS: atom_id res chain seq x y z
N MET A 1 -16.06 19.20 8.47
CA MET A 1 -16.41 17.82 8.02
C MET A 1 -16.74 17.00 9.24
N GLU A 2 -17.89 16.33 9.24
CA GLU A 2 -18.25 15.46 10.35
C GLU A 2 -17.46 14.14 10.23
N THR A 3 -16.55 13.88 11.17
CA THR A 3 -15.90 12.58 11.29
C THR A 3 -16.71 11.67 12.18
N ILE A 4 -16.84 10.40 11.81
CA ILE A 4 -17.39 9.37 12.71
C ILE A 4 -16.38 8.98 13.80
N GLY A 5 -15.10 9.36 13.62
CA GLY A 5 -14.01 9.03 14.53
C GLY A 5 -14.10 9.82 15.82
N ASN A 6 -14.35 9.13 16.93
CA ASN A 6 -14.18 9.65 18.28
C ASN A 6 -12.90 9.06 18.91
N PRO A 7 -12.35 9.64 20.01
CA PRO A 7 -11.11 9.15 20.63
C PRO A 7 -11.14 7.67 20.98
N TRP A 8 -12.29 7.12 21.36
CA TRP A 8 -12.44 5.71 21.71
C TRP A 8 -12.38 4.80 20.50
N LEU A 9 -12.94 5.22 19.35
CA LEU A 9 -12.83 4.48 18.09
C LEU A 9 -11.39 4.44 17.58
N TYR A 10 -10.67 5.56 17.64
CA TYR A 10 -9.24 5.59 17.31
C TYR A 10 -8.45 4.67 18.23
N LEU A 11 -8.68 4.73 19.56
CA LEU A 11 -8.01 3.85 20.52
C LEU A 11 -8.29 2.38 20.23
N ALA A 12 -9.55 2.01 20.03
CA ALA A 12 -9.95 0.65 19.70
C ALA A 12 -9.32 0.18 18.40
N PHE A 13 -9.31 1.02 17.36
CA PHE A 13 -8.69 0.71 16.09
C PHE A 13 -7.18 0.47 16.22
N PHE A 14 -6.45 1.36 16.89
CA PHE A 14 -5.02 1.17 17.11
C PHE A 14 -4.71 -0.06 17.97
N ALA A 15 -5.56 -0.39 18.95
CA ALA A 15 -5.43 -1.65 19.68
C ALA A 15 -5.58 -2.87 18.75
N ILE A 16 -6.55 -2.84 17.83
CA ILE A 16 -6.72 -3.88 16.80
C ILE A 16 -5.47 -3.97 15.93
N VAL A 17 -4.95 -2.83 15.43
CA VAL A 17 -3.73 -2.80 14.60
C VAL A 17 -2.54 -3.41 15.34
N ILE A 18 -2.34 -3.08 16.62
CA ILE A 18 -1.26 -3.66 17.43
C ILE A 18 -1.43 -5.18 17.56
N VAL A 19 -2.63 -5.66 17.84
CA VAL A 19 -2.90 -7.10 17.92
C VAL A 19 -2.63 -7.78 16.58
N MET A 20 -3.06 -7.18 15.48
CA MET A 20 -2.82 -7.70 14.13
C MET A 20 -1.32 -7.74 13.80
N LEU A 21 -0.55 -6.71 14.16
CA LEU A 21 0.90 -6.70 14.00
C LEU A 21 1.58 -7.78 14.83
N LEU A 22 1.13 -8.02 16.06
CA LEU A 22 1.64 -9.12 16.90
C LEU A 22 1.33 -10.48 16.28
N ILE A 23 0.13 -10.67 15.76
CA ILE A 23 -0.27 -11.90 15.05
C ILE A 23 0.59 -12.08 13.78
N ASP A 24 0.79 -11.02 13.00
CA ASP A 24 1.63 -11.06 11.80
C ASP A 24 3.09 -11.39 12.15
N PHE A 25 3.62 -10.78 13.21
CA PHE A 25 4.97 -11.04 13.70
C PHE A 25 5.16 -12.48 14.20
N LEU A 26 4.21 -12.99 14.99
CA LEU A 26 4.28 -14.32 15.57
C LEU A 26 3.92 -15.43 14.58
N GLY A 27 2.93 -15.18 13.71
CA GLY A 27 2.39 -16.17 12.77
C GLY A 27 3.35 -16.53 11.64
N PHE A 28 4.18 -15.58 11.23
CA PHE A 28 5.22 -15.82 10.22
C PHE A 28 6.56 -16.33 10.80
N LYS A 29 6.58 -16.86 12.03
CA LYS A 29 7.76 -17.53 12.61
C LYS A 29 8.05 -18.83 11.85
N GLN A 30 8.87 -18.75 10.82
CA GLN A 30 9.56 -19.90 10.23
C GLN A 30 11.05 -19.80 10.60
N LYS A 31 11.75 -20.95 10.60
CA LYS A 31 13.21 -20.99 10.85
C LYS A 31 13.93 -20.12 9.85
N GLU A 32 14.98 -19.39 10.31
CA GLU A 32 15.83 -18.58 9.44
C GLU A 32 16.30 -19.41 8.24
N GLY A 33 16.12 -18.89 7.03
CA GLY A 33 16.53 -19.56 5.80
C GLY A 33 15.47 -20.39 5.09
N GLN A 34 14.28 -20.60 5.64
CA GLN A 34 13.20 -21.29 4.91
C GLN A 34 12.40 -20.35 4.01
N GLU A 35 12.20 -20.77 2.76
CA GLU A 35 11.32 -20.06 1.81
C GLU A 35 9.85 -20.11 2.23
N VAL A 36 9.15 -18.99 2.06
CA VAL A 36 7.71 -18.94 2.30
C VAL A 36 6.98 -19.66 1.19
N LYS A 37 6.29 -20.75 1.51
CA LYS A 37 5.48 -21.46 0.52
C LYS A 37 4.33 -20.55 0.02
N ILE A 38 4.12 -20.51 -1.28
CA ILE A 38 3.06 -19.73 -1.94
C ILE A 38 1.69 -20.01 -1.31
N LYS A 39 1.39 -21.28 -0.98
CA LYS A 39 0.15 -21.65 -0.29
C LYS A 39 -0.01 -20.94 1.05
N THR A 40 1.06 -20.87 1.85
CA THR A 40 1.05 -20.17 3.15
C THR A 40 0.82 -18.68 2.95
N ALA A 41 1.49 -18.05 1.98
CA ALA A 41 1.28 -16.66 1.65
C ALA A 41 -0.17 -16.37 1.20
N ALA A 42 -0.75 -17.26 0.39
CA ALA A 42 -2.15 -17.15 -0.03
C ALA A 42 -3.12 -17.23 1.14
N TYR A 43 -2.96 -18.20 2.05
CA TYR A 43 -3.79 -18.31 3.26
C TYR A 43 -3.73 -17.05 4.14
N TRP A 44 -2.52 -16.52 4.36
CA TRP A 44 -2.36 -15.28 5.12
C TRP A 44 -2.96 -14.06 4.40
N SER A 45 -2.83 -13.99 3.07
CA SER A 45 -3.45 -12.91 2.30
C SER A 45 -4.99 -12.95 2.42
N ILE A 46 -5.58 -14.15 2.29
CA ILE A 46 -7.03 -14.33 2.49
C ILE A 46 -7.44 -13.98 3.92
N ALA A 47 -6.67 -14.42 4.92
CA ALA A 47 -6.94 -14.10 6.33
C ALA A 47 -6.96 -12.58 6.56
N TRP A 48 -5.99 -11.83 6.04
CA TRP A 48 -5.94 -10.37 6.18
C TRP A 48 -7.09 -9.66 5.47
N VAL A 49 -7.47 -10.12 4.27
CA VAL A 49 -8.67 -9.60 3.56
C VAL A 49 -9.93 -9.88 4.38
N SER A 50 -10.04 -11.08 4.96
CA SER A 50 -11.19 -11.45 5.81
C SER A 50 -11.26 -10.59 7.07
N VAL A 51 -10.13 -10.30 7.72
CA VAL A 51 -10.08 -9.41 8.90
C VAL A 51 -10.52 -7.99 8.51
N ALA A 52 -10.06 -7.46 7.37
CA ALA A 52 -10.51 -6.15 6.88
C ALA A 52 -12.01 -6.13 6.59
N ALA A 53 -12.55 -7.21 6.02
CA ALA A 53 -14.00 -7.35 5.78
C ALA A 53 -14.79 -7.43 7.10
N LEU A 54 -14.31 -8.18 8.09
CA LEU A 54 -14.93 -8.27 9.43
C LEU A 54 -14.87 -6.91 10.15
N PHE A 55 -13.79 -6.16 10.03
CA PHE A 55 -13.71 -4.80 10.57
C PHE A 55 -14.76 -3.89 9.94
N GLY A 56 -14.90 -3.92 8.59
CA GLY A 56 -15.95 -3.16 7.89
C GLY A 56 -17.36 -3.56 8.35
N GLY A 57 -17.62 -4.86 8.53
CA GLY A 57 -18.88 -5.36 9.08
C GLY A 57 -19.14 -4.91 10.52
N GLY A 58 -18.11 -4.95 11.38
CA GLY A 58 -18.17 -4.45 12.75
C GLY A 58 -18.44 -2.95 12.82
N LEU A 59 -17.78 -2.18 11.95
CA LEU A 59 -18.00 -0.74 11.82
C LEU A 59 -19.43 -0.44 11.37
N TRP A 60 -19.97 -1.22 10.44
CA TRP A 60 -21.37 -1.09 10.01
C TRP A 60 -22.35 -1.32 11.15
N LEU A 61 -22.16 -2.41 11.92
CA LEU A 61 -23.01 -2.71 13.07
C LEU A 61 -22.96 -1.60 14.12
N TYR A 62 -21.79 -1.06 14.39
CA TYR A 62 -21.61 0.05 15.33
C TYR A 62 -22.34 1.31 14.84
N LEU A 63 -22.12 1.71 13.58
CA LEU A 63 -22.72 2.92 13.01
C LEU A 63 -24.23 2.79 12.83
N GLN A 64 -24.74 1.60 12.53
CA GLN A 64 -26.18 1.35 12.46
C GLN A 64 -26.88 1.69 13.78
N GLN A 65 -26.25 1.37 14.91
CA GLN A 65 -26.81 1.60 16.23
C GLN A 65 -26.63 3.07 16.71
N THR A 66 -25.55 3.73 16.30
CA THR A 66 -25.18 5.05 16.82
C THR A 66 -25.55 6.22 15.92
N ALA A 67 -25.53 6.01 14.60
CA ALA A 67 -25.72 7.06 13.57
C ALA A 67 -26.83 6.75 12.56
N GLY A 68 -27.39 5.54 12.59
CA GLY A 68 -28.45 5.09 11.71
C GLY A 68 -27.95 4.40 10.42
N VAL A 69 -28.85 3.63 9.79
CA VAL A 69 -28.54 2.73 8.66
C VAL A 69 -27.99 3.48 7.44
N SER A 70 -28.51 4.69 7.16
CA SER A 70 -28.07 5.48 5.99
C SER A 70 -26.60 5.87 6.10
N ILE A 71 -26.18 6.38 7.26
CA ILE A 71 -24.78 6.76 7.54
C ILE A 71 -23.90 5.52 7.57
N ALA A 72 -24.35 4.43 8.20
CA ALA A 72 -23.62 3.17 8.24
C ALA A 72 -23.32 2.65 6.82
N ASN A 73 -24.32 2.63 5.93
CA ASN A 73 -24.14 2.19 4.56
C ASN A 73 -23.14 3.07 3.79
N SER A 74 -23.26 4.40 3.89
CA SER A 74 -22.34 5.32 3.20
C SER A 74 -20.92 5.13 3.69
N LYS A 75 -20.69 5.17 5.00
CA LYS A 75 -19.35 5.12 5.60
C LYS A 75 -18.64 3.78 5.39
N VAL A 76 -19.38 2.68 5.39
CA VAL A 76 -18.81 1.37 5.10
C VAL A 76 -18.50 1.18 3.62
N MET A 77 -19.31 1.75 2.70
CA MET A 77 -18.94 1.78 1.29
C MET A 77 -17.69 2.64 1.04
N GLU A 78 -17.57 3.80 1.71
CA GLU A 78 -16.36 4.63 1.67
C GLU A 78 -15.13 3.85 2.17
N TYR A 79 -15.26 3.11 3.28
CA TYR A 79 -14.21 2.23 3.81
C TYR A 79 -13.78 1.16 2.81
N PHE A 80 -14.72 0.40 2.23
CA PHE A 80 -14.38 -0.65 1.27
C PHE A 80 -13.81 -0.09 -0.02
N ALA A 81 -14.31 1.04 -0.52
CA ALA A 81 -13.76 1.69 -1.70
C ALA A 81 -12.32 2.17 -1.46
N GLY A 82 -12.06 2.81 -0.31
CA GLY A 82 -10.72 3.21 0.11
C GLY A 82 -9.78 2.01 0.31
N TYR A 83 -10.26 0.95 0.97
CA TYR A 83 -9.50 -0.28 1.17
C TYR A 83 -9.09 -0.96 -0.15
N LEU A 84 -10.04 -1.11 -1.10
CA LEU A 84 -9.75 -1.73 -2.38
C LEU A 84 -8.80 -0.89 -3.23
N LEU A 85 -8.99 0.42 -3.22
CA LEU A 85 -8.11 1.36 -3.91
C LEU A 85 -6.68 1.25 -3.36
N GLU A 86 -6.50 1.38 -2.05
CA GLU A 86 -5.19 1.30 -1.41
C GLU A 86 -4.55 -0.08 -1.59
N LYS A 87 -5.35 -1.16 -1.47
CA LYS A 87 -4.87 -2.52 -1.68
C LYS A 87 -4.37 -2.74 -3.10
N SER A 88 -5.00 -2.09 -4.08
CA SER A 88 -4.61 -2.17 -5.49
C SER A 88 -3.33 -1.40 -5.77
N LEU A 89 -3.22 -0.18 -5.25
CA LEU A 89 -1.99 0.63 -5.35
C LEU A 89 -0.80 -0.02 -4.62
N ALA A 90 -1.08 -0.72 -3.53
CA ALA A 90 -0.07 -1.44 -2.77
C ALA A 90 0.59 -2.61 -3.53
N ILE A 91 -0.01 -3.09 -4.62
CA ILE A 91 0.60 -4.12 -5.48
C ILE A 91 1.84 -3.53 -6.19
N ASP A 92 1.78 -2.28 -6.65
CA ASP A 92 2.93 -1.62 -7.28
C ASP A 92 4.09 -1.45 -6.30
N ASN A 93 3.81 -1.16 -5.02
CA ASN A 93 4.83 -1.13 -3.97
C ASN A 93 5.58 -2.46 -3.88
N VAL A 94 4.87 -3.57 -4.00
CA VAL A 94 5.46 -4.91 -3.96
C VAL A 94 6.44 -5.12 -5.12
N PHE A 95 6.13 -4.66 -6.33
CA PHE A 95 7.06 -4.78 -7.47
C PHE A 95 8.34 -3.98 -7.26
N VAL A 96 8.25 -2.76 -6.74
CA VAL A 96 9.43 -1.97 -6.42
C VAL A 96 10.27 -2.64 -5.33
N TRP A 97 9.65 -3.22 -4.31
CA TRP A 97 10.38 -3.97 -3.28
C TRP A 97 11.08 -5.19 -3.84
N LEU A 98 10.44 -5.92 -4.77
CA LEU A 98 11.09 -7.04 -5.48
C LEU A 98 12.32 -6.60 -6.25
N MET A 99 12.25 -5.48 -6.97
CA MET A 99 13.39 -4.91 -7.69
C MET A 99 14.51 -4.48 -6.75
N ILE A 100 14.19 -3.81 -5.64
CA ILE A 100 15.17 -3.41 -4.63
C ILE A 100 15.87 -4.65 -4.03
N PHE A 101 15.12 -5.68 -3.65
CA PHE A 101 15.70 -6.91 -3.10
C PHE A 101 16.57 -7.66 -4.11
N ALA A 102 16.19 -7.67 -5.38
CA ALA A 102 16.98 -8.26 -6.46
C ALA A 102 18.30 -7.49 -6.69
N ALA A 103 18.24 -6.15 -6.76
CA ALA A 103 19.42 -5.30 -6.97
C ALA A 103 20.47 -5.42 -5.86
N PHE A 104 20.03 -5.60 -4.61
CA PHE A 104 20.92 -5.80 -3.47
C PHE A 104 21.17 -7.27 -3.14
N ALA A 105 20.71 -8.20 -3.97
CA ALA A 105 20.81 -9.65 -3.78
C ALA A 105 20.42 -10.09 -2.35
N ILE A 106 19.33 -9.54 -1.81
CA ILE A 106 18.89 -9.83 -0.45
C ILE A 106 18.25 -11.22 -0.36
N PRO A 107 18.82 -12.15 0.43
CA PRO A 107 18.26 -13.49 0.62
C PRO A 107 16.83 -13.43 1.18
N GLN A 108 15.95 -14.35 0.75
CA GLN A 108 14.53 -14.38 1.15
C GLN A 108 14.32 -14.37 2.68
N GLY A 109 15.20 -15.05 3.43
CA GLY A 109 15.15 -15.06 4.90
C GLY A 109 15.33 -13.66 5.52
N LEU A 110 16.11 -12.78 4.88
CA LEU A 110 16.34 -11.40 5.33
C LEU A 110 15.27 -10.42 4.82
N GLN A 111 14.65 -10.70 3.66
CA GLN A 111 13.54 -9.90 3.14
C GLN A 111 12.40 -9.79 4.14
N ARG A 112 12.09 -10.88 4.86
CA ARG A 112 11.07 -10.86 5.91
C ARG A 112 11.33 -9.83 7.00
N LYS A 113 12.58 -9.72 7.42
CA LYS A 113 12.98 -8.78 8.45
C LYS A 113 12.79 -7.35 7.95
N ILE A 114 13.25 -7.06 6.73
CA ILE A 114 13.07 -5.74 6.13
C ILE A 114 11.58 -5.42 5.99
N LEU A 115 10.78 -6.34 5.46
CA LEU A 115 9.34 -6.13 5.29
C LEU A 115 8.59 -5.93 6.61
N LEU A 116 9.03 -6.57 7.69
CA LEU A 116 8.44 -6.32 9.01
C LEU A 116 8.66 -4.89 9.48
N TYR A 117 9.91 -4.41 9.44
CA TYR A 117 10.23 -3.04 9.83
C TYR A 117 9.66 -2.02 8.84
N GLY A 118 9.64 -2.36 7.52
CA GLY A 118 9.02 -1.55 6.50
C GLY A 118 7.51 -1.35 6.74
N VAL A 119 6.77 -2.40 7.07
CA VAL A 119 5.34 -2.26 7.42
C VAL A 119 5.14 -1.41 8.67
N LEU A 120 6.01 -1.53 9.68
CA LEU A 120 5.94 -0.68 10.87
C LEU A 120 6.20 0.79 10.54
N GLY A 121 7.23 1.08 9.75
CA GLY A 121 7.53 2.43 9.28
C GLY A 121 6.40 3.00 8.42
N ALA A 122 5.89 2.21 7.47
CA ALA A 122 4.76 2.59 6.63
C ALA A 122 3.51 2.97 7.45
N ILE A 123 3.16 2.21 8.50
CA ILE A 123 2.03 2.53 9.40
C ILE A 123 2.24 3.89 10.06
N ILE A 124 3.45 4.16 10.58
CA ILE A 124 3.76 5.42 11.26
C ILE A 124 3.71 6.58 10.26
N LEU A 125 4.42 6.46 9.14
CA LEU A 125 4.52 7.51 8.13
C LEU A 125 3.16 7.83 7.51
N ARG A 126 2.39 6.82 7.12
CA ARG A 126 1.05 7.02 6.55
C ARG A 126 0.07 7.60 7.56
N THR A 127 0.13 7.19 8.83
CA THR A 127 -0.67 7.82 9.88
C THR A 127 -0.39 9.31 9.96
N ILE A 128 0.88 9.71 9.96
CA ILE A 128 1.30 11.12 9.99
C ILE A 128 0.79 11.85 8.74
N PHE A 129 1.02 11.29 7.55
CA PHE A 129 0.61 11.92 6.29
C PHE A 129 -0.90 12.01 6.13
N ILE A 130 -1.67 11.02 6.61
CA ILE A 130 -3.13 11.06 6.59
C ILE A 130 -3.66 12.19 7.47
N PHE A 131 -3.13 12.36 8.70
CA PHE A 131 -3.57 13.44 9.56
C PHE A 131 -3.16 14.81 9.02
N ILE A 132 -1.95 14.94 8.45
CA ILE A 132 -1.52 16.17 7.77
C ILE A 132 -2.43 16.44 6.56
N GLY A 133 -2.67 15.44 5.72
CA GLY A 133 -3.54 15.55 4.55
C GLY A 133 -4.99 15.92 4.92
N ALA A 134 -5.53 15.29 5.98
CA ALA A 134 -6.84 15.60 6.51
C ALA A 134 -6.92 17.05 6.99
N TRP A 135 -5.91 17.55 7.68
CA TRP A 135 -5.83 18.95 8.10
C TRP A 135 -5.79 19.89 6.89
N PHE A 136 -4.95 19.60 5.88
CA PHE A 136 -4.91 20.41 4.65
C PHE A 136 -6.25 20.46 3.93
N VAL A 137 -6.94 19.32 3.79
CA VAL A 137 -8.24 19.23 3.12
C VAL A 137 -9.32 19.97 3.91
N GLN A 138 -9.25 19.97 5.26
CA GLN A 138 -10.20 20.69 6.11
C GLN A 138 -9.99 22.20 6.07
N GLU A 139 -8.75 22.66 6.08
CA GLU A 139 -8.41 24.09 6.09
C GLU A 139 -8.52 24.70 4.70
N PHE A 140 -8.15 23.96 3.66
CA PHE A 140 -8.04 24.44 2.29
C PHE A 140 -8.82 23.53 1.32
N SER A 141 -10.12 23.76 1.15
CA SER A 141 -10.98 22.94 0.27
C SER A 141 -10.48 22.87 -1.20
N TRP A 142 -9.79 23.92 -1.69
CA TRP A 142 -9.20 23.94 -3.02
C TRP A 142 -8.10 22.88 -3.24
N VAL A 143 -7.51 22.36 -2.17
CA VAL A 143 -6.49 21.29 -2.23
C VAL A 143 -7.07 20.02 -2.88
N LEU A 144 -8.38 19.78 -2.74
CA LEU A 144 -9.05 18.67 -3.40
C LEU A 144 -8.95 18.75 -4.93
N TYR A 145 -9.04 19.96 -5.52
CA TYR A 145 -8.86 20.14 -6.96
C TYR A 145 -7.41 19.90 -7.40
N LEU A 146 -6.45 20.34 -6.57
CA LEU A 146 -5.04 20.05 -6.82
C LEU A 146 -4.78 18.53 -6.79
N PHE A 147 -5.34 17.84 -5.82
CA PHE A 147 -5.29 16.37 -5.74
C PHE A 147 -5.95 15.72 -6.95
N GLY A 148 -7.13 16.20 -7.36
CA GLY A 148 -7.81 15.70 -8.56
C GLY A 148 -6.97 15.84 -9.82
N ALA A 149 -6.38 17.02 -10.06
CA ALA A 149 -5.48 17.27 -11.20
C ALA A 149 -4.24 16.37 -11.15
N PHE A 150 -3.65 16.21 -9.96
CA PHE A 150 -2.51 15.34 -9.74
C PHE A 150 -2.83 13.86 -10.05
N LEU A 151 -4.00 13.37 -9.60
CA LEU A 151 -4.45 12.01 -9.90
C LEU A 151 -4.69 11.77 -11.38
N VAL A 152 -5.29 12.75 -12.10
CA VAL A 152 -5.42 12.66 -13.57
C VAL A 152 -4.06 12.58 -14.25
N TYR A 153 -3.11 13.41 -13.83
CA TYR A 153 -1.74 13.41 -14.37
C TYR A 153 -1.05 12.06 -14.10
N THR A 154 -1.09 11.58 -12.87
CA THR A 154 -0.49 10.29 -12.48
C THR A 154 -1.15 9.14 -13.24
N GLY A 155 -2.48 9.10 -13.29
CA GLY A 155 -3.21 8.08 -14.04
C GLY A 155 -2.91 8.10 -15.54
N TYR A 156 -2.78 9.27 -16.15
CA TYR A 156 -2.34 9.41 -17.55
C TYR A 156 -0.92 8.85 -17.75
N LYS A 157 0.00 9.12 -16.82
CA LYS A 157 1.37 8.58 -16.86
C LYS A 157 1.37 7.05 -16.82
N PHE A 158 0.53 6.43 -15.96
CA PHE A 158 0.33 4.99 -15.92
C PHE A 158 -0.21 4.41 -17.24
N LEU A 159 -1.15 5.13 -17.89
CA LEU A 159 -1.75 4.69 -19.15
C LEU A 159 -0.81 4.80 -20.35
N LYS A 160 0.08 5.79 -20.34
CA LYS A 160 1.07 5.98 -21.42
C LYS A 160 2.12 4.86 -21.48
N GLY A 161 2.13 3.98 -20.49
CA GLY A 161 3.23 3.08 -20.21
C GLY A 161 4.39 3.92 -19.68
N GLN A 162 4.87 3.57 -18.51
CA GLN A 162 6.22 4.00 -18.20
C GLN A 162 7.07 3.35 -19.30
N ASP A 163 7.72 4.15 -20.15
CA ASP A 163 9.00 3.71 -20.62
C ASP A 163 9.68 3.23 -19.34
N GLU A 164 9.95 1.94 -19.25
CA GLU A 164 10.81 1.38 -18.22
C GLU A 164 12.19 2.04 -18.41
N GLU A 165 12.31 3.32 -18.05
CA GLU A 165 13.53 3.73 -17.42
C GLU A 165 13.57 2.80 -16.21
N GLU A 166 14.24 1.65 -16.38
CA GLU A 166 14.73 0.84 -15.28
C GLU A 166 15.30 1.86 -14.32
N ALA A 167 14.51 2.18 -13.29
CA ALA A 167 14.91 3.19 -12.31
C ALA A 167 16.18 2.59 -11.72
N ASN A 168 17.32 3.04 -12.24
CA ASN A 168 18.61 2.49 -11.89
C ASN A 168 18.74 2.77 -10.39
N ILE A 169 18.46 1.75 -9.59
CA ILE A 169 18.37 1.87 -8.12
C ILE A 169 19.66 2.50 -7.60
N GLU A 170 20.78 2.25 -8.31
CA GLU A 170 22.08 2.86 -7.99
C GLU A 170 22.09 4.39 -8.19
N ASP A 171 21.25 4.92 -9.07
CA ASP A 171 21.13 6.35 -9.34
C ASP A 171 20.16 7.10 -8.41
N MET A 172 19.42 6.40 -7.57
CA MET A 172 18.51 7.02 -6.60
C MET A 172 19.27 8.03 -5.72
N ALA A 173 18.78 9.27 -5.70
CA ALA A 173 19.41 10.37 -4.94
C ALA A 173 19.57 10.03 -3.46
N ILE A 174 18.60 9.30 -2.89
CA ILE A 174 18.64 8.86 -1.49
C ILE A 174 19.79 7.87 -1.25
N LEU A 175 20.08 6.96 -2.17
CA LEU A 175 21.18 6.01 -2.04
C LEU A 175 22.53 6.72 -2.13
N LYS A 176 22.68 7.66 -3.06
CA LYS A 176 23.89 8.50 -3.18
C LYS A 176 24.11 9.33 -1.91
N TRP A 177 23.02 9.88 -1.35
CA TRP A 177 23.08 10.65 -0.11
C TRP A 177 23.49 9.78 1.09
N LEU A 178 22.89 8.60 1.25
CA LEU A 178 23.22 7.65 2.32
C LEU A 178 24.68 7.19 2.24
N ARG A 179 25.17 6.81 1.06
CA ARG A 179 26.58 6.42 0.85
C ARG A 179 27.57 7.54 1.17
N LYS A 180 27.17 8.80 0.97
CA LYS A 180 28.00 9.96 1.29
C LYS A 180 28.08 10.26 2.79
N HIS A 181 26.99 10.03 3.53
CA HIS A 181 26.87 10.46 4.93
C HIS A 181 27.01 9.33 5.94
N MET A 182 26.94 8.07 5.50
CA MET A 182 27.00 6.90 6.38
C MET A 182 28.13 5.97 5.98
N ARG A 183 28.77 5.37 7.00
CA ARG A 183 29.74 4.28 6.80
C ARG A 183 28.97 3.00 6.58
N ILE A 184 29.13 2.39 5.41
CA ILE A 184 28.38 1.22 4.98
C ILE A 184 29.35 0.05 4.81
N THR A 185 29.01 -1.11 5.37
CA THR A 185 29.80 -2.32 5.16
C THR A 185 29.66 -2.81 3.71
N PRO A 186 30.74 -3.35 3.11
CA PRO A 186 30.69 -3.81 1.73
C PRO A 186 29.84 -5.09 1.53
N LYS A 187 29.57 -5.82 2.61
CA LYS A 187 28.83 -7.09 2.59
C LYS A 187 27.74 -7.11 3.66
N LEU A 188 26.77 -8.00 3.46
CA LEU A 188 25.76 -8.30 4.47
C LEU A 188 26.44 -8.93 5.70
N GLU A 189 26.14 -8.42 6.88
CA GLU A 189 26.62 -8.91 8.17
C GLU A 189 25.48 -9.64 8.90
N GLY A 190 25.17 -10.85 8.42
CA GLY A 190 24.03 -11.63 8.92
C GLY A 190 22.72 -10.87 8.78
N ALA A 191 21.90 -10.88 9.82
CA ALA A 191 20.61 -10.18 9.87
C ALA A 191 20.70 -8.82 10.60
N GLN A 192 21.87 -8.22 10.74
CA GLN A 192 22.05 -6.97 11.49
C GLN A 192 21.92 -5.75 10.58
N PHE A 193 21.22 -4.72 11.06
CA PHE A 193 21.15 -3.41 10.40
C PHE A 193 22.39 -2.56 10.67
N PHE A 194 22.98 -2.72 11.87
CA PHE A 194 24.17 -2.01 12.30
C PHE A 194 25.14 -2.97 12.93
N VAL A 195 26.44 -2.76 12.65
CA VAL A 195 27.55 -3.54 13.24
C VAL A 195 28.63 -2.61 13.75
N ARG A 196 29.35 -3.02 14.81
CA ARG A 196 30.52 -2.30 15.29
C ARG A 196 31.80 -2.93 14.74
N GLN A 197 32.55 -2.14 13.96
CA GLN A 197 33.88 -2.54 13.49
C GLN A 197 34.91 -1.53 14.01
N ASN A 198 35.91 -2.00 14.70
CA ASN A 198 36.98 -1.18 15.32
C ASN A 198 36.44 -0.03 16.20
N GLY A 199 35.38 -0.31 17.00
CA GLY A 199 34.76 0.67 17.90
C GLY A 199 33.82 1.66 17.22
N VAL A 200 33.70 1.65 15.88
CA VAL A 200 32.85 2.55 15.09
C VAL A 200 31.61 1.83 14.63
N LEU A 201 30.46 2.52 14.62
CA LEU A 201 29.19 2.01 14.12
C LEU A 201 29.14 2.11 12.60
N TRP A 202 28.81 1.00 11.96
CA TRP A 202 28.63 0.87 10.52
C TRP A 202 27.21 0.42 10.22
N ALA A 203 26.58 1.01 9.21
CA ALA A 203 25.32 0.51 8.63
C ALA A 203 25.63 -0.65 7.68
N THR A 204 24.72 -1.62 7.59
CA THR A 204 24.84 -2.72 6.64
C THR A 204 24.00 -2.45 5.39
N PRO A 205 24.23 -3.17 4.28
CA PRO A 205 23.35 -3.10 3.10
C PRO A 205 21.87 -3.41 3.45
N LEU A 206 21.63 -4.19 4.51
CA LEU A 206 20.27 -4.49 4.98
C LEU A 206 19.53 -3.23 5.48
N PHE A 207 20.25 -2.34 6.17
CA PHE A 207 19.71 -1.04 6.60
C PHE A 207 19.44 -0.11 5.42
N LEU A 208 20.35 -0.08 4.42
CA LEU A 208 20.13 0.67 3.18
C LEU A 208 18.85 0.26 2.47
N VAL A 209 18.64 -1.04 2.32
CA VAL A 209 17.45 -1.59 1.67
C VAL A 209 16.20 -1.25 2.48
N LEU A 210 16.24 -1.28 3.80
CA LEU A 210 15.11 -0.82 4.62
C LEU A 210 14.76 0.64 4.33
N ILE A 211 15.78 1.53 4.28
CA ILE A 211 15.53 2.95 3.96
C ILE A 211 14.97 3.13 2.53
N LEU A 212 15.42 2.34 1.56
CA LEU A 212 14.88 2.40 0.20
C LEU A 212 13.43 1.91 0.14
N VAL A 213 13.08 0.88 0.89
CA VAL A 213 11.69 0.40 1.03
C VAL A 213 10.81 1.48 1.64
N GLU A 214 11.23 2.11 2.73
CA GLU A 214 10.50 3.22 3.36
C GLU A 214 10.38 4.44 2.44
N ALA A 215 11.45 4.80 1.75
CA ALA A 215 11.44 5.90 0.80
C ALA A 215 10.48 5.64 -0.37
N SER A 216 10.41 4.41 -0.87
CA SER A 216 9.46 4.04 -1.90
C SER A 216 8.02 4.14 -1.38
N ASP A 217 7.74 3.72 -0.12
CA ASP A 217 6.40 3.86 0.44
C ASP A 217 5.97 5.33 0.61
N VAL A 218 6.91 6.23 0.98
CA VAL A 218 6.65 7.68 1.01
C VAL A 218 6.28 8.21 -0.37
N ILE A 219 7.00 7.80 -1.43
CA ILE A 219 6.70 8.22 -2.80
C ILE A 219 5.29 7.74 -3.20
N PHE A 220 4.95 6.49 -2.92
CA PHE A 220 3.63 5.95 -3.22
C PHE A 220 2.52 6.56 -2.35
N ALA A 221 2.82 6.98 -1.12
CA ALA A 221 1.86 7.70 -0.27
C ALA A 221 1.44 9.04 -0.88
N VAL A 222 2.32 9.70 -1.65
CA VAL A 222 1.99 10.94 -2.38
C VAL A 222 0.88 10.72 -3.39
N ASP A 223 0.81 9.55 -4.03
CA ASP A 223 -0.23 9.19 -4.98
C ASP A 223 -1.50 8.64 -4.29
N SER A 224 -1.32 7.76 -3.30
CA SER A 224 -2.42 7.03 -2.67
C SER A 224 -3.24 7.87 -1.69
N ILE A 225 -2.62 8.79 -0.96
CA ILE A 225 -3.32 9.65 0.00
C ILE A 225 -4.32 10.59 -0.68
N PRO A 226 -3.97 11.33 -1.74
CA PRO A 226 -4.96 12.06 -2.53
C PRO A 226 -6.09 11.19 -3.07
N ALA A 227 -5.75 9.98 -3.54
CA ALA A 227 -6.73 9.06 -4.11
C ALA A 227 -7.79 8.62 -3.07
N ILE A 228 -7.38 8.32 -1.83
CA ILE A 228 -8.33 7.94 -0.78
C ILE A 228 -9.15 9.15 -0.28
N PHE A 229 -8.58 10.37 -0.25
CA PHE A 229 -9.34 11.59 0.06
C PHE A 229 -10.38 11.93 -1.01
N ALA A 230 -10.22 11.47 -2.25
CA ALA A 230 -11.24 11.58 -3.29
C ALA A 230 -12.42 10.60 -3.08
N VAL A 231 -12.22 9.53 -2.31
CA VAL A 231 -13.27 8.57 -1.95
C VAL A 231 -14.04 9.06 -0.72
N THR A 232 -13.33 9.52 0.30
CA THR A 232 -13.90 10.00 1.56
C THR A 232 -13.02 11.08 2.18
N SER A 233 -13.64 12.09 2.75
CA SER A 233 -12.96 13.14 3.52
C SER A 233 -12.97 12.88 5.03
N ASP A 234 -13.55 11.77 5.49
CA ASP A 234 -13.55 11.39 6.89
C ASP A 234 -12.18 10.80 7.30
N PRO A 235 -11.40 11.48 8.17
CA PRO A 235 -10.05 11.02 8.53
C PRO A 235 -10.01 9.64 9.17
N PHE A 236 -11.06 9.25 9.89
CA PHE A 236 -11.14 7.92 10.50
C PHE A 236 -11.29 6.83 9.43
N ILE A 237 -12.15 7.05 8.43
CA ILE A 237 -12.31 6.12 7.31
C ILE A 237 -11.04 6.04 6.48
N VAL A 238 -10.41 7.19 6.15
CA VAL A 238 -9.12 7.24 5.44
C VAL A 238 -8.07 6.42 6.16
N LEU A 239 -7.90 6.65 7.48
CA LEU A 239 -6.91 5.96 8.29
C LEU A 239 -7.18 4.46 8.36
N THR A 240 -8.41 4.06 8.67
CA THR A 240 -8.75 2.65 8.86
C THR A 240 -8.66 1.85 7.56
N ALA A 241 -9.15 2.40 6.45
CA ALA A 241 -9.04 1.77 5.13
C ALA A 241 -7.57 1.59 4.70
N ASN A 242 -6.75 2.63 4.89
CA ASN A 242 -5.34 2.63 4.53
C ASN A 242 -4.55 1.63 5.38
N LEU A 243 -4.63 1.70 6.71
CA LEU A 243 -3.87 0.81 7.57
C LEU A 243 -4.30 -0.66 7.43
N MET A 244 -5.60 -0.94 7.26
CA MET A 244 -6.08 -2.30 6.97
C MET A 244 -5.56 -2.84 5.64
N ALA A 245 -5.36 -1.99 4.63
CA ALA A 245 -4.78 -2.41 3.36
C ALA A 245 -3.28 -2.72 3.47
N ILE A 246 -2.53 -1.96 4.29
CA ILE A 246 -1.10 -2.18 4.55
C ILE A 246 -0.88 -3.47 5.34
N LEU A 247 -1.74 -3.75 6.32
CA LEU A 247 -1.71 -5.03 7.02
C LEU A 247 -1.92 -6.16 6.01
N GLY A 248 -1.01 -7.13 6.03
CA GLY A 248 -0.98 -8.21 5.04
C GLY A 248 -0.14 -7.93 3.78
N LEU A 249 0.50 -6.76 3.65
CA LEU A 249 1.45 -6.50 2.55
C LEU A 249 2.58 -7.54 2.52
N ARG A 250 3.06 -8.01 3.66
CA ARG A 250 4.07 -9.07 3.75
C ARG A 250 3.59 -10.37 3.11
N ALA A 251 2.36 -10.79 3.42
CA ALA A 251 1.78 -11.99 2.83
C ALA A 251 1.61 -11.82 1.32
N MET A 252 1.12 -10.65 0.90
CA MET A 252 0.95 -10.29 -0.50
C MET A 252 2.30 -10.24 -1.25
N PHE A 253 3.36 -9.72 -0.62
CA PHE A 253 4.71 -9.74 -1.20
C PHE A 253 5.16 -11.17 -1.55
N PHE A 254 5.07 -12.12 -0.60
CA PHE A 254 5.47 -13.51 -0.86
C PHE A 254 4.53 -14.23 -1.83
N LEU A 255 3.27 -13.82 -1.90
CA LEU A 255 2.34 -14.35 -2.91
C LEU A 255 2.70 -13.84 -4.31
N LEU A 256 2.98 -12.56 -4.45
CA LEU A 256 3.28 -11.92 -5.73
C LEU A 256 4.71 -12.16 -6.19
N SER A 257 5.68 -12.40 -5.30
CA SER A 257 7.04 -12.76 -5.68
C SER A 257 7.10 -14.00 -6.59
N GLY A 258 6.14 -14.93 -6.43
CA GLY A 258 5.98 -16.09 -7.33
C GLY A 258 5.09 -15.83 -8.55
N ALA A 259 4.45 -14.67 -8.67
CA ALA A 259 3.47 -14.36 -9.72
C ALA A 259 3.71 -13.00 -10.41
N ALA A 260 4.82 -12.32 -10.09
CA ALA A 260 5.12 -10.96 -10.58
C ALA A 260 5.04 -10.84 -12.10
N SER A 261 5.56 -11.83 -12.82
CA SER A 261 5.53 -11.89 -14.29
C SER A 261 4.12 -12.04 -14.90
N LYS A 262 3.09 -12.27 -14.08
CA LYS A 262 1.72 -12.56 -14.53
C LYS A 262 0.76 -11.35 -14.48
N MET A 263 1.18 -10.22 -13.94
CA MET A 263 0.29 -9.06 -13.69
C MET A 263 0.55 -7.87 -14.63
N HIS A 264 0.82 -8.15 -15.89
CA HIS A 264 1.22 -7.17 -16.91
C HIS A 264 0.25 -5.99 -17.11
N TYR A 265 -1.07 -6.19 -16.98
CA TYR A 265 -2.06 -5.14 -17.22
C TYR A 265 -2.49 -4.36 -15.98
N LEU A 266 -1.96 -4.68 -14.81
CA LEU A 266 -2.36 -4.03 -13.57
C LEU A 266 -2.10 -2.50 -13.55
N PRO A 267 -0.92 -1.99 -13.98
CA PRO A 267 -0.65 -0.57 -14.03
C PRO A 267 -1.67 0.21 -14.89
N TYR A 268 -2.09 -0.36 -16.02
CA TYR A 268 -3.11 0.25 -16.87
C TYR A 268 -4.48 0.35 -16.17
N GLY A 269 -4.88 -0.70 -15.44
CA GLY A 269 -6.10 -0.67 -14.63
C GLY A 269 -6.05 0.40 -13.54
N LEU A 270 -4.92 0.52 -12.85
CA LEU A 270 -4.70 1.56 -11.85
C LEU A 270 -4.74 2.95 -12.49
N GLY A 271 -4.11 3.13 -13.65
CA GLY A 271 -4.17 4.37 -14.42
C GLY A 271 -5.61 4.80 -14.73
N ILE A 272 -6.45 3.85 -15.20
CA ILE A 272 -7.88 4.11 -15.46
C ILE A 272 -8.61 4.54 -14.18
N ILE A 273 -8.37 3.85 -13.06
CA ILE A 273 -9.00 4.17 -11.77
C ILE A 273 -8.57 5.56 -11.30
N LEU A 274 -7.28 5.89 -11.35
CA LEU A 274 -6.76 7.19 -10.91
C LEU A 274 -7.33 8.34 -11.77
N VAL A 275 -7.38 8.18 -13.10
CA VAL A 275 -8.00 9.16 -14.00
C VAL A 275 -9.48 9.36 -13.65
N PHE A 276 -10.24 8.27 -13.47
CA PHE A 276 -11.65 8.34 -13.09
C PHE A 276 -11.86 9.08 -11.76
N ILE A 277 -11.08 8.70 -10.72
CA ILE A 277 -11.17 9.32 -9.40
C ILE A 277 -10.75 10.79 -9.45
N GLY A 278 -9.68 11.12 -10.19
CA GLY A 278 -9.23 12.49 -10.37
C GLY A 278 -10.27 13.36 -11.07
N PHE A 279 -10.91 12.87 -12.13
CA PHE A 279 -12.03 13.58 -12.78
C PHE A 279 -13.22 13.76 -11.84
N LYS A 280 -13.61 12.72 -11.10
CA LYS A 280 -14.67 12.83 -10.07
C LYS A 280 -14.36 13.95 -9.08
N MET A 281 -13.11 14.04 -8.65
CA MET A 281 -12.65 15.05 -7.69
C MET A 281 -12.67 16.46 -8.27
N LEU A 282 -12.28 16.64 -9.52
CA LEU A 282 -12.36 17.92 -10.22
C LEU A 282 -13.80 18.39 -10.47
N MET A 283 -14.76 17.46 -10.47
CA MET A 283 -16.18 17.75 -10.71
C MET A 283 -17.02 17.80 -9.42
N LEU A 284 -16.41 17.85 -8.24
CA LEU A 284 -17.10 17.79 -6.95
C LEU A 284 -18.24 18.83 -6.80
N ASP A 285 -18.05 20.04 -7.30
CA ASP A 285 -19.07 21.10 -7.22
C ASP A 285 -20.14 21.03 -8.31
N VAL A 286 -19.89 20.28 -9.38
CA VAL A 286 -20.79 20.18 -10.54
C VAL A 286 -21.62 18.90 -10.48
N PHE A 287 -21.01 17.79 -10.06
CA PHE A 287 -21.63 16.48 -10.11
C PHE A 287 -21.28 15.62 -8.89
N HIS A 288 -22.29 15.33 -8.06
CA HIS A 288 -22.16 14.46 -6.90
C HIS A 288 -22.38 13.01 -7.29
N MET A 289 -21.29 12.30 -7.53
CA MET A 289 -21.34 10.87 -7.87
C MET A 289 -21.51 10.02 -6.60
N PRO A 290 -22.57 9.19 -6.51
CA PRO A 290 -22.76 8.27 -5.40
C PRO A 290 -21.57 7.32 -5.24
N ILE A 291 -21.20 7.01 -4.01
CA ILE A 291 -20.02 6.18 -3.68
C ILE A 291 -20.12 4.77 -4.30
N TRP A 292 -21.32 4.19 -4.39
CA TRP A 292 -21.52 2.85 -4.97
C TRP A 292 -21.15 2.77 -6.45
N ILE A 293 -21.26 3.87 -7.21
CA ILE A 293 -20.79 3.93 -8.61
C ILE A 293 -19.27 3.86 -8.65
N SER A 294 -18.60 4.63 -7.78
CA SER A 294 -17.14 4.62 -7.70
C SER A 294 -16.61 3.25 -7.26
N LEU A 295 -17.23 2.64 -6.26
CA LEU A 295 -16.86 1.30 -5.79
C LEU A 295 -17.08 0.26 -6.89
N GLY A 296 -18.24 0.29 -7.56
CA GLY A 296 -18.53 -0.62 -8.66
C GLY A 296 -17.54 -0.48 -9.82
N PHE A 297 -17.19 0.76 -10.20
CA PHE A 297 -16.19 1.03 -11.23
C PHE A 297 -14.80 0.45 -10.85
N ILE A 298 -14.33 0.70 -9.64
CA ILE A 298 -13.05 0.16 -9.14
C ILE A 298 -13.05 -1.36 -9.23
N VAL A 299 -14.10 -2.03 -8.71
CA VAL A 299 -14.20 -3.49 -8.73
C VAL A 299 -14.20 -4.05 -10.15
N ILE A 300 -14.96 -3.45 -11.06
CA ILE A 300 -15.06 -3.90 -12.46
C ILE A 300 -13.69 -3.74 -13.15
N VAL A 301 -13.05 -2.59 -13.03
CA VAL A 301 -11.74 -2.35 -13.67
C VAL A 301 -10.69 -3.33 -13.13
N LEU A 302 -10.62 -3.54 -11.82
CA LEU A 302 -9.69 -4.49 -11.21
C LEU A 302 -9.97 -5.94 -11.67
N ALA A 303 -11.23 -6.35 -11.73
CA ALA A 303 -11.59 -7.69 -12.19
C ALA A 303 -11.19 -7.93 -13.65
N ILE A 304 -11.48 -6.96 -14.54
CA ILE A 304 -11.12 -7.02 -15.97
C ILE A 304 -9.59 -7.06 -16.11
N THR A 305 -8.87 -6.21 -15.39
CA THR A 305 -7.40 -6.10 -15.46
C THR A 305 -6.72 -7.39 -14.97
N ALA A 306 -7.20 -7.95 -13.86
CA ALA A 306 -6.70 -9.22 -13.34
C ALA A 306 -6.97 -10.36 -14.33
N TRP A 307 -8.17 -10.43 -14.90
CA TRP A 307 -8.54 -11.45 -15.87
C TRP A 307 -7.69 -11.36 -17.15
N LEU A 308 -7.47 -10.16 -17.69
CA LEU A 308 -6.61 -9.93 -18.86
C LEU A 308 -5.16 -10.33 -18.56
N SER A 309 -4.63 -9.97 -17.39
CA SER A 309 -3.29 -10.32 -16.97
C SER A 309 -3.08 -11.85 -16.89
N ILE A 310 -4.04 -12.56 -16.30
CA ILE A 310 -3.99 -14.02 -16.20
C ILE A 310 -4.08 -14.67 -17.59
N ARG A 311 -4.93 -14.17 -18.46
CA ARG A 311 -5.07 -14.69 -19.84
C ARG A 311 -3.80 -14.48 -20.66
N HIS A 312 -3.20 -13.31 -20.59
CA HIS A 312 -1.96 -13.00 -21.28
C HIS A 312 -0.82 -13.92 -20.83
N SER A 313 -0.68 -14.13 -19.52
CA SER A 313 0.34 -15.02 -18.97
C SER A 313 0.18 -16.49 -19.45
N LYS A 314 -1.05 -17.00 -19.56
CA LYS A 314 -1.29 -18.37 -20.06
C LYS A 314 -0.89 -18.51 -21.52
N LYS A 315 -1.19 -17.51 -22.36
CA LYS A 315 -0.91 -17.54 -23.80
C LYS A 315 0.60 -17.53 -24.10
N HIS A 316 1.40 -16.81 -23.31
CA HIS A 316 2.86 -16.81 -23.44
C HIS A 316 3.51 -18.11 -22.96
N HIS A 317 2.92 -18.81 -22.00
CA HIS A 317 3.42 -20.13 -21.57
C HIS A 317 3.19 -21.24 -22.61
N GLU A 318 2.12 -21.15 -23.41
CA GLU A 318 1.81 -22.11 -24.48
C GLU A 318 2.65 -21.90 -25.75
N THR A 319 3.22 -20.69 -25.94
CA THR A 319 4.05 -20.37 -27.14
C THR A 319 5.54 -20.66 -26.92
N THR A 320 5.96 -20.96 -25.69
CA THR A 320 7.37 -21.29 -25.32
C THR A 320 7.61 -22.78 -25.06
N LEU A 321 6.60 -23.63 -25.24
CA LEU A 321 6.67 -25.08 -25.27
C LEU A 321 6.55 -25.60 -26.71
#